data_0133482866c6b1ebb0eb70b7f818d886
#
_entry.id   0133482866c6b1ebb0eb70b7f818d886
#
_cell.length_a   1.000
_cell.length_b   1.000
_cell.length_c   1.000
_cell.angle_alpha   90.00
_cell.angle_beta   90.00
_cell.angle_gamma   90.00
#
_symmetry.space_group_name_H-M   'P 1'
#
loop_
_entity.id
_entity.type
_entity.pdbx_description
1 polymer ?
#
loop_
_entity_poly.entity_id
_entity_poly.type
_entity_poly.pdbx_seq_one_letter_code
_entity_poly.pdbx_strand_id
1 'polypeptide(L)'
;MTRKVKCALIGPGNIGTDLLMKLQRSPVLEPVWMVGIDPESDGLKRAREMGIKTTDQGVDGLLPHVAADGVQIAFDATSAYVHAENSRKLNALGVMMIDLTPAAIGPFCVPPVNLREHVGKREMNVNMVTCGGQATIPMVAAVSRVQAVSYGEIVATVSSRSVGPGTRKNIDEFTRTTTAGVERIGGAQRGKAIIVINPAEPPLIMRDTVHCLTVERPRA
;
A
#
# COMPACT_ATOMS: atom_id res chain seq x y z
N MET A 1 15.93 15.46 20.36
CA MET A 1 14.92 14.55 19.78
C MET A 1 14.57 15.06 18.39
N THR A 2 14.74 14.25 17.36
CA THR A 2 14.33 14.60 15.99
C THR A 2 12.81 14.76 15.96
N ARG A 3 12.33 15.88 15.40
CA ARG A 3 10.89 16.14 15.23
C ARG A 3 10.30 15.09 14.31
N LYS A 4 9.26 14.38 14.78
CA LYS A 4 8.55 13.40 13.96
C LYS A 4 7.84 14.07 12.78
N VAL A 5 7.77 13.39 11.65
CA VAL A 5 7.02 13.82 10.47
C VAL A 5 5.54 13.52 10.70
N LYS A 6 4.71 14.53 10.62
CA LYS A 6 3.27 14.39 10.82
C LYS A 6 2.59 13.81 9.60
N CYS A 7 1.72 12.83 9.82
CA CYS A 7 1.04 12.14 8.75
C CYS A 7 -0.47 11.99 8.98
N ALA A 8 -1.19 11.83 7.87
CA ALA A 8 -2.60 11.49 7.82
C ALA A 8 -2.78 10.09 7.24
N LEU A 9 -3.87 9.41 7.65
CA LEU A 9 -4.33 8.16 7.04
C LEU A 9 -5.68 8.41 6.40
N ILE A 10 -5.85 7.95 5.17
CA ILE A 10 -7.08 8.06 4.41
C ILE A 10 -7.63 6.66 4.18
N GLY A 11 -8.85 6.41 4.62
CA GLY A 11 -9.49 5.10 4.58
C GLY A 11 -9.41 4.35 5.92
N PRO A 12 -10.42 4.50 6.80
CA PRO A 12 -10.47 3.88 8.14
C PRO A 12 -10.95 2.42 8.10
N GLY A 13 -10.62 1.70 7.04
CA GLY A 13 -10.85 0.25 6.92
C GLY A 13 -9.83 -0.57 7.71
N ASN A 14 -9.82 -1.89 7.48
CA ASN A 14 -8.91 -2.81 8.17
C ASN A 14 -7.44 -2.41 8.02
N ILE A 15 -7.01 -2.07 6.78
CA ILE A 15 -5.63 -1.70 6.47
C ILE A 15 -5.26 -0.38 7.15
N GLY A 16 -6.08 0.66 6.97
CA GLY A 16 -5.80 1.98 7.56
C GLY A 16 -5.79 1.96 9.09
N THR A 17 -6.71 1.21 9.71
CA THR A 17 -6.77 1.07 11.17
C THR A 17 -5.56 0.32 11.72
N ASP A 18 -5.15 -0.78 11.08
CA ASP A 18 -3.94 -1.53 11.47
C ASP A 18 -2.68 -0.65 11.29
N LEU A 19 -2.60 0.10 10.19
CA LEU A 19 -1.49 1.02 9.96
C LEU A 19 -1.46 2.14 11.02
N LEU A 20 -2.60 2.70 11.42
CA LEU A 20 -2.67 3.69 12.51
C LEU A 20 -2.04 3.14 13.79
N MET A 21 -2.41 1.93 14.19
CA MET A 21 -1.86 1.28 15.40
C MET A 21 -0.35 1.09 15.31
N LYS A 22 0.17 0.81 14.12
CA LYS A 22 1.63 0.67 13.88
C LYS A 22 2.34 2.02 13.90
N LEU A 23 1.75 3.04 13.29
CA LEU A 23 2.32 4.41 13.25
C LEU A 23 2.41 5.05 14.64
N GLN A 24 1.51 4.75 15.55
CA GLN A 24 1.58 5.18 16.95
C GLN A 24 2.92 4.82 17.63
N ARG A 25 3.51 3.69 17.21
CA ARG A 25 4.80 3.19 17.74
C ARG A 25 6.01 3.66 16.92
N SER A 26 5.78 4.42 15.85
CA SER A 26 6.87 4.88 14.98
C SER A 26 7.77 5.89 15.69
N PRO A 27 9.09 5.75 15.63
CA PRO A 27 10.02 6.74 16.15
C PRO A 27 10.14 7.99 15.27
N VAL A 28 9.71 7.93 14.00
CA VAL A 28 9.92 8.97 12.99
C VAL A 28 8.63 9.59 12.44
N LEU A 29 7.50 8.90 12.55
CA LEU A 29 6.19 9.34 12.07
C LEU A 29 5.24 9.61 13.24
N GLU A 30 4.35 10.60 13.07
CA GLU A 30 3.32 10.96 14.03
C GLU A 30 1.97 11.03 13.28
N PRO A 31 1.08 10.03 13.48
CA PRO A 31 -0.25 10.10 12.90
C PRO A 31 -1.08 11.17 13.63
N VAL A 32 -1.59 12.14 12.90
CA VAL A 32 -2.39 13.26 13.46
C VAL A 32 -3.82 13.29 12.93
N TRP A 33 -4.10 12.63 11.80
CA TRP A 33 -5.42 12.57 11.20
C TRP A 33 -5.78 11.16 10.71
N MET A 34 -7.05 10.78 10.90
CA MET A 34 -7.71 9.67 10.23
C MET A 34 -8.90 10.19 9.45
N VAL A 35 -8.93 9.94 8.16
CA VAL A 35 -9.90 10.46 7.20
C VAL A 35 -10.79 9.34 6.68
N GLY A 36 -12.09 9.48 6.78
CA GLY A 36 -13.11 8.56 6.27
C GLY A 36 -14.27 9.29 5.60
N ILE A 37 -15.28 8.54 5.20
CA ILE A 37 -16.52 9.05 4.59
C ILE A 37 -17.77 8.54 5.31
N ASP A 38 -17.61 7.70 6.30
CA ASP A 38 -18.71 7.13 7.09
C ASP A 38 -18.52 7.51 8.56
N PRO A 39 -19.41 8.33 9.14
CA PRO A 39 -19.31 8.76 10.54
C PRO A 39 -19.38 7.59 11.53
N GLU A 40 -20.05 6.50 11.16
CA GLU A 40 -20.22 5.30 11.99
C GLU A 40 -19.06 4.31 11.86
N SER A 41 -18.02 4.65 11.08
CA SER A 41 -16.85 3.79 10.89
C SER A 41 -16.16 3.44 12.22
N ASP A 42 -16.00 2.15 12.48
CA ASP A 42 -15.23 1.65 13.63
C ASP A 42 -13.78 2.18 13.63
N GLY A 43 -13.18 2.33 12.46
CA GLY A 43 -11.82 2.86 12.34
C GLY A 43 -11.75 4.35 12.76
N LEU A 44 -12.73 5.17 12.40
CA LEU A 44 -12.80 6.56 12.88
C LEU A 44 -13.04 6.63 14.39
N LYS A 45 -13.92 5.77 14.92
CA LYS A 45 -14.16 5.67 16.36
C LYS A 45 -12.87 5.34 17.11
N ARG A 46 -12.14 4.30 16.69
CA ARG A 46 -10.86 3.92 17.29
C ARG A 46 -9.83 5.04 17.23
N ALA A 47 -9.75 5.75 16.10
CA ALA A 47 -8.83 6.88 15.96
C ALA A 47 -9.15 7.99 16.96
N ARG A 48 -10.43 8.32 17.16
CA ARG A 48 -10.89 9.30 18.20
C ARG A 48 -10.49 8.85 19.61
N GLU A 49 -10.69 7.57 19.93
CA GLU A 49 -10.30 6.99 21.24
C GLU A 49 -8.78 7.07 21.49
N MET A 50 -7.98 7.05 20.42
CA MET A 50 -6.52 7.23 20.47
C MET A 50 -6.08 8.70 20.48
N GLY A 51 -7.02 9.67 20.50
CA GLY A 51 -6.72 11.11 20.45
C GLY A 51 -6.31 11.63 19.07
N ILE A 52 -6.55 10.88 18.01
CA ILE A 52 -6.28 11.28 16.63
C ILE A 52 -7.46 12.10 16.09
N LYS A 53 -7.18 13.21 15.41
CA LYS A 53 -8.20 13.99 14.73
C LYS A 53 -8.88 13.19 13.64
N THR A 54 -10.18 13.35 13.47
CA THR A 54 -10.94 12.59 12.47
C THR A 54 -11.85 13.49 11.66
N THR A 55 -12.12 13.07 10.42
CA THR A 55 -13.19 13.63 9.59
C THR A 55 -13.90 12.50 8.84
N ASP A 56 -15.19 12.66 8.63
CA ASP A 56 -16.05 11.80 7.81
C ASP A 56 -16.41 12.44 6.45
N GLN A 57 -15.80 13.59 6.14
CA GLN A 57 -16.01 14.33 4.89
C GLN A 57 -14.95 14.00 3.82
N GLY A 58 -14.30 12.85 3.93
CA GLY A 58 -13.20 12.48 3.02
C GLY A 58 -12.02 13.45 3.09
N VAL A 59 -11.23 13.45 2.03
CA VAL A 59 -10.04 14.33 1.96
C VAL A 59 -10.43 15.81 2.08
N ASP A 60 -11.60 16.21 1.59
CA ASP A 60 -12.04 17.60 1.65
C ASP A 60 -12.14 18.11 3.09
N GLY A 61 -12.52 17.27 4.05
CA GLY A 61 -12.52 17.61 5.47
C GLY A 61 -11.12 17.77 6.07
N LEU A 62 -10.08 17.22 5.45
CA LEU A 62 -8.69 17.37 5.89
C LEU A 62 -8.04 18.65 5.31
N LEU A 63 -8.36 19.03 4.06
CA LEU A 63 -7.66 20.11 3.34
C LEU A 63 -7.49 21.40 4.15
N PRO A 64 -8.52 21.94 4.85
CA PRO A 64 -8.39 23.19 5.61
C PRO A 64 -7.38 23.11 6.76
N HIS A 65 -7.04 21.92 7.21
CA HIS A 65 -6.22 21.66 8.41
C HIS A 65 -4.78 21.28 8.09
N VAL A 66 -4.48 20.92 6.83
CA VAL A 66 -3.16 20.42 6.41
C VAL A 66 -2.01 21.31 6.88
N ALA A 67 -2.09 22.62 6.60
CA ALA A 67 -1.03 23.55 6.94
C ALA A 67 -0.93 23.80 8.46
N ALA A 68 -2.06 24.05 9.12
CA ALA A 68 -2.13 24.35 10.56
C ALA A 68 -1.64 23.17 11.41
N ASP A 69 -1.98 21.95 11.02
CA ASP A 69 -1.57 20.73 11.72
C ASP A 69 -0.20 20.21 11.26
N GLY A 70 0.34 20.75 10.16
CA GLY A 70 1.66 20.42 9.63
C GLY A 70 1.74 19.01 9.05
N VAL A 71 0.67 18.56 8.38
CA VAL A 71 0.64 17.26 7.68
C VAL A 71 1.57 17.31 6.47
N GLN A 72 2.51 16.38 6.40
CA GLN A 72 3.53 16.31 5.35
C GLN A 72 3.40 15.05 4.48
N ILE A 73 2.85 13.97 5.05
CA ILE A 73 2.66 12.67 4.38
C ILE A 73 1.21 12.23 4.57
N ALA A 74 0.61 11.63 3.56
CA ALA A 74 -0.66 10.94 3.70
C ALA A 74 -0.57 9.52 3.13
N PHE A 75 -1.04 8.55 3.92
CA PHE A 75 -1.19 7.16 3.53
C PHE A 75 -2.61 6.96 3.00
N ASP A 76 -2.74 6.53 1.76
CA ASP A 76 -4.06 6.29 1.16
C ASP A 76 -4.36 4.78 1.11
N ALA A 77 -5.28 4.34 1.96
CA ALA A 77 -5.77 2.98 2.07
C ALA A 77 -7.23 2.85 1.60
N THR A 78 -7.65 3.65 0.63
CA THR A 78 -9.02 3.69 0.09
C THR A 78 -9.20 2.72 -1.08
N SER A 79 -9.32 3.25 -2.29
CA SER A 79 -9.46 2.46 -3.51
C SER A 79 -8.73 3.12 -4.68
N ALA A 80 -8.42 2.33 -5.72
CA ALA A 80 -7.78 2.83 -6.92
C ALA A 80 -8.58 3.95 -7.61
N TYR A 81 -9.91 3.92 -7.48
CA TYR A 81 -10.79 4.88 -8.15
C TYR A 81 -10.73 6.29 -7.57
N VAL A 82 -10.51 6.44 -6.27
CA VAL A 82 -10.50 7.77 -5.61
C VAL A 82 -9.10 8.29 -5.34
N HIS A 83 -8.09 7.41 -5.41
CA HIS A 83 -6.71 7.76 -5.09
C HIS A 83 -6.17 8.92 -5.95
N ALA A 84 -6.45 8.92 -7.24
CA ALA A 84 -5.99 9.96 -8.15
C ALA A 84 -6.44 11.35 -7.70
N GLU A 85 -7.70 11.50 -7.31
CA GLU A 85 -8.25 12.77 -6.85
C GLU A 85 -7.74 13.14 -5.46
N ASN A 86 -7.63 12.18 -4.53
CA ASN A 86 -7.01 12.40 -3.23
C ASN A 86 -5.57 12.91 -3.37
N SER A 87 -4.80 12.24 -4.23
CA SER A 87 -3.41 12.60 -4.53
C SER A 87 -3.31 14.00 -5.11
N ARG A 88 -4.12 14.33 -6.12
CA ARG A 88 -4.14 15.64 -6.75
C ARG A 88 -4.39 16.77 -5.73
N LYS A 89 -5.39 16.59 -4.84
CA LYS A 89 -5.77 17.59 -3.83
C LYS A 89 -4.66 17.80 -2.79
N LEU A 90 -4.11 16.72 -2.26
CA LEU A 90 -3.10 16.78 -1.20
C LEU A 90 -1.73 17.20 -1.72
N ASN A 91 -1.32 16.74 -2.91
CA ASN A 91 -0.08 17.19 -3.56
C ASN A 91 -0.09 18.69 -3.84
N ALA A 92 -1.24 19.28 -4.17
CA ALA A 92 -1.38 20.73 -4.34
C ALA A 92 -1.06 21.52 -3.05
N LEU A 93 -1.16 20.88 -1.89
CA LEU A 93 -0.79 21.44 -0.57
C LEU A 93 0.60 20.99 -0.11
N GLY A 94 1.38 20.34 -0.96
CA GLY A 94 2.72 19.87 -0.64
C GLY A 94 2.77 18.59 0.22
N VAL A 95 1.66 17.86 0.34
CA VAL A 95 1.60 16.58 1.08
C VAL A 95 2.01 15.45 0.15
N MET A 96 3.03 14.69 0.53
CA MET A 96 3.46 13.48 -0.18
C MET A 96 2.48 12.32 0.07
N MET A 97 2.12 11.61 -0.99
CA MET A 97 1.22 10.45 -0.90
C MET A 97 2.01 9.14 -0.88
N ILE A 98 1.66 8.28 0.08
CA ILE A 98 2.05 6.86 0.09
C ILE A 98 0.80 6.07 -0.28
N ASP A 99 0.77 5.58 -1.51
CA ASP A 99 -0.39 4.89 -2.08
C ASP A 99 -0.37 3.41 -1.70
N LEU A 100 -1.33 2.98 -0.90
CA LEU A 100 -1.58 1.58 -0.51
C LEU A 100 -2.68 0.94 -1.38
N THR A 101 -3.20 1.69 -2.36
CA THR A 101 -4.20 1.19 -3.31
C THR A 101 -3.50 0.60 -4.55
N PRO A 102 -4.17 -0.26 -5.32
CA PRO A 102 -3.61 -0.75 -6.57
C PRO A 102 -3.76 0.24 -7.74
N ALA A 103 -3.85 1.56 -7.49
CA ALA A 103 -4.04 2.58 -8.53
C ALA A 103 -2.85 2.71 -9.50
N ALA A 104 -1.67 2.26 -9.09
CA ALA A 104 -0.44 2.32 -9.89
C ALA A 104 -0.05 3.73 -10.32
N ILE A 105 -0.35 4.74 -9.50
CA ILE A 105 0.03 6.14 -9.72
C ILE A 105 1.39 6.39 -9.04
N GLY A 106 2.30 7.00 -9.78
CA GLY A 106 3.67 7.22 -9.32
C GLY A 106 4.56 5.99 -9.40
N PRO A 107 5.83 6.12 -9.00
CA PRO A 107 6.78 5.02 -9.03
C PRO A 107 6.43 3.95 -8.00
N PHE A 108 6.68 2.69 -8.37
CA PHE A 108 6.50 1.54 -7.48
C PHE A 108 7.62 1.45 -6.47
N CYS A 109 7.27 1.27 -5.20
CA CYS A 109 8.22 1.04 -4.12
C CYS A 109 7.96 -0.30 -3.43
N VAL A 110 8.96 -1.16 -3.49
CA VAL A 110 9.06 -2.38 -2.70
C VAL A 110 10.32 -2.23 -1.85
N PRO A 111 10.22 -1.78 -0.58
CA PRO A 111 11.35 -1.31 0.21
C PRO A 111 12.57 -2.25 0.24
N PRO A 112 12.41 -3.60 0.39
CA PRO A 112 13.57 -4.50 0.40
C PRO A 112 14.30 -4.57 -0.95
N VAL A 113 13.67 -4.09 -2.05
CA VAL A 113 14.22 -4.20 -3.39
C VAL A 113 14.76 -2.86 -3.90
N ASN A 114 13.94 -1.81 -3.88
CA ASN A 114 14.23 -0.56 -4.57
C ASN A 114 14.06 0.73 -3.75
N LEU A 115 13.95 0.64 -2.41
CA LEU A 115 13.78 1.85 -1.57
C LEU A 115 14.84 2.92 -1.84
N ARG A 116 16.08 2.52 -2.09
CA ARG A 116 17.20 3.46 -2.35
C ARG A 116 16.99 4.32 -3.59
N GLU A 117 16.19 3.86 -4.55
CA GLU A 117 15.88 4.61 -5.77
C GLU A 117 14.97 5.81 -5.50
N HIS A 118 14.25 5.81 -4.37
CA HIS A 118 13.30 6.85 -3.95
C HIS A 118 13.93 7.86 -2.99
N VAL A 119 15.05 7.50 -2.32
CA VAL A 119 15.70 8.36 -1.34
C VAL A 119 16.29 9.60 -2.03
N GLY A 120 15.93 10.78 -1.51
CA GLY A 120 16.41 12.06 -2.04
C GLY A 120 15.68 12.57 -3.28
N LYS A 121 14.72 11.82 -3.81
CA LYS A 121 13.85 12.29 -4.89
C LYS A 121 12.66 13.07 -4.34
N ARG A 122 12.18 14.05 -5.11
CA ARG A 122 10.96 14.82 -4.79
C ARG A 122 9.73 14.18 -5.44
N GLU A 123 9.52 12.91 -5.15
CA GLU A 123 8.33 12.21 -5.61
C GLU A 123 7.17 12.57 -4.69
N MET A 124 6.08 13.06 -5.27
CA MET A 124 4.90 13.45 -4.51
C MET A 124 3.87 12.33 -4.36
N ASN A 125 4.08 11.21 -5.06
CA ASN A 125 3.30 9.99 -4.92
C ASN A 125 4.22 8.78 -5.09
N VAL A 126 4.15 7.83 -4.14
CA VAL A 126 4.86 6.56 -4.19
C VAL A 126 3.85 5.44 -4.02
N ASN A 127 3.78 4.53 -4.99
CA ASN A 127 2.86 3.41 -4.97
C ASN A 127 3.49 2.17 -4.31
N MET A 128 2.82 1.64 -3.30
CA MET A 128 3.27 0.45 -2.56
C MET A 128 2.82 -0.86 -3.22
N VAL A 129 2.44 -0.83 -4.47
CA VAL A 129 2.00 -1.98 -5.28
C VAL A 129 0.72 -2.61 -4.70
N THR A 130 0.85 -3.76 -4.04
CA THR A 130 -0.24 -4.47 -3.36
C THR A 130 0.32 -5.28 -2.20
N CYS A 131 -0.54 -5.75 -1.30
CA CYS A 131 -0.10 -6.60 -0.18
C CYS A 131 0.59 -7.89 -0.67
N GLY A 132 0.00 -8.58 -1.66
CA GLY A 132 0.62 -9.75 -2.29
C GLY A 132 1.92 -9.39 -3.01
N GLY A 133 1.97 -8.24 -3.68
CA GLY A 133 3.18 -7.74 -4.34
C GLY A 133 4.31 -7.47 -3.33
N GLN A 134 4.01 -6.79 -2.22
CA GLN A 134 5.01 -6.53 -1.17
C GLN A 134 5.58 -7.82 -0.56
N ALA A 135 4.77 -8.86 -0.44
CA ALA A 135 5.19 -10.15 0.11
C ALA A 135 6.04 -10.96 -0.89
N THR A 136 5.76 -10.88 -2.18
CA THR A 136 6.27 -11.83 -3.20
C THR A 136 7.32 -11.26 -4.14
N ILE A 137 7.22 -9.99 -4.52
CA ILE A 137 8.19 -9.33 -5.41
C ILE A 137 9.63 -9.43 -4.89
N PRO A 138 9.91 -9.31 -3.58
CA PRO A 138 11.27 -9.52 -3.06
C PRO A 138 11.82 -10.91 -3.36
N MET A 139 10.97 -11.95 -3.41
CA MET A 139 11.40 -13.31 -3.74
C MET A 139 11.78 -13.42 -5.21
N VAL A 140 10.95 -12.85 -6.11
CA VAL A 140 11.28 -12.79 -7.54
C VAL A 140 12.57 -12.02 -7.77
N ALA A 141 12.73 -10.85 -7.12
CA ALA A 141 13.94 -10.03 -7.21
C ALA A 141 15.19 -10.76 -6.70
N ALA A 142 15.06 -11.57 -5.65
CA ALA A 142 16.17 -12.37 -5.14
C ALA A 142 16.64 -13.40 -6.18
N VAL A 143 15.72 -14.09 -6.86
CA VAL A 143 16.05 -15.01 -7.94
C VAL A 143 16.66 -14.27 -9.13
N SER A 144 16.06 -13.13 -9.54
CA SER A 144 16.51 -12.33 -10.67
C SER A 144 17.94 -11.78 -10.51
N ARG A 145 18.39 -11.57 -9.26
CA ARG A 145 19.77 -11.16 -8.97
C ARG A 145 20.80 -12.25 -9.22
N VAL A 146 20.38 -13.51 -9.20
CA VAL A 146 21.25 -14.66 -9.39
C VAL A 146 21.19 -15.14 -10.85
N GLN A 147 19.99 -15.11 -11.43
CA GLN A 147 19.75 -15.63 -12.77
C GLN A 147 18.54 -14.94 -13.41
N ALA A 148 18.61 -14.71 -14.73
CA ALA A 148 17.50 -14.10 -15.46
C ALA A 148 16.21 -14.94 -15.34
N VAL A 149 15.10 -14.28 -14.98
CA VAL A 149 13.77 -14.87 -14.84
C VAL A 149 12.96 -14.55 -16.09
N SER A 150 12.65 -15.55 -16.89
CA SER A 150 11.83 -15.39 -18.10
C SER A 150 10.34 -15.22 -17.77
N TYR A 151 9.87 -15.86 -16.68
CA TYR A 151 8.50 -15.78 -16.22
C TYR A 151 8.44 -15.85 -14.70
N GLY A 152 7.73 -14.89 -14.09
CA GLY A 152 7.47 -14.85 -12.66
C GLY A 152 5.98 -14.89 -12.41
N GLU A 153 5.51 -15.83 -11.60
CA GLU A 153 4.11 -15.92 -11.21
C GLU A 153 3.97 -15.88 -9.69
N ILE A 154 2.99 -15.12 -9.23
CA ILE A 154 2.59 -15.16 -7.83
C ILE A 154 1.14 -15.59 -7.69
N VAL A 155 0.86 -16.43 -6.69
CA VAL A 155 -0.48 -16.81 -6.27
C VAL A 155 -0.66 -16.36 -4.82
N ALA A 156 -1.38 -15.25 -4.64
CA ALA A 156 -1.68 -14.70 -3.31
C ALA A 156 -3.01 -15.24 -2.80
N THR A 157 -2.98 -16.06 -1.76
CA THR A 157 -4.17 -16.59 -1.10
C THR A 157 -4.47 -15.80 0.16
N VAL A 158 -5.57 -15.04 0.15
CA VAL A 158 -5.99 -14.17 1.26
C VAL A 158 -7.30 -14.64 1.87
N SER A 159 -7.44 -14.48 3.20
CA SER A 159 -8.71 -14.79 3.86
C SER A 159 -9.84 -13.88 3.36
N SER A 160 -10.99 -14.46 3.09
CA SER A 160 -12.20 -13.72 2.71
C SER A 160 -12.59 -12.66 3.74
N ARG A 161 -12.36 -12.91 5.02
CA ARG A 161 -12.63 -11.94 6.11
C ARG A 161 -11.71 -10.72 6.08
N SER A 162 -10.47 -10.87 5.57
CA SER A 162 -9.50 -9.78 5.48
C SER A 162 -9.75 -8.89 4.26
N VAL A 163 -10.48 -9.38 3.27
CA VAL A 163 -10.74 -8.68 2.01
C VAL A 163 -11.95 -7.78 2.15
N GLY A 164 -11.70 -6.50 2.39
CA GLY A 164 -12.74 -5.47 2.49
C GLY A 164 -13.37 -5.12 1.14
N PRO A 165 -14.45 -4.28 1.15
CA PRO A 165 -15.16 -3.87 -0.07
C PRO A 165 -14.25 -3.20 -1.10
N GLY A 166 -13.27 -2.42 -0.66
CA GLY A 166 -12.28 -1.77 -1.53
C GLY A 166 -11.49 -2.78 -2.34
N THR A 167 -10.87 -3.78 -1.69
CA THR A 167 -10.09 -4.82 -2.38
C THR A 167 -10.96 -5.63 -3.35
N ARG A 168 -12.18 -5.98 -2.95
CA ARG A 168 -13.10 -6.75 -3.81
C ARG A 168 -13.46 -6.02 -5.10
N LYS A 169 -13.60 -4.68 -5.03
CA LYS A 169 -13.87 -3.84 -6.19
C LYS A 169 -12.64 -3.60 -7.08
N ASN A 170 -11.43 -3.86 -6.57
CA ASN A 170 -10.16 -3.57 -7.25
C ASN A 170 -9.37 -4.85 -7.56
N ILE A 171 -10.02 -6.00 -7.76
CA ILE A 171 -9.33 -7.27 -8.05
C ILE A 171 -8.53 -7.18 -9.36
N ASP A 172 -9.09 -6.55 -10.39
CA ASP A 172 -8.42 -6.40 -11.68
C ASP A 172 -7.19 -5.47 -11.55
N GLU A 173 -7.33 -4.38 -10.82
CA GLU A 173 -6.22 -3.46 -10.52
C GLU A 173 -5.16 -4.16 -9.68
N PHE A 174 -5.57 -4.99 -8.71
CA PHE A 174 -4.64 -5.80 -7.92
C PHE A 174 -3.77 -6.68 -8.81
N THR A 175 -4.40 -7.44 -9.72
CA THR A 175 -3.65 -8.37 -10.60
C THR A 175 -2.75 -7.64 -11.57
N ARG A 176 -3.23 -6.55 -12.20
CA ARG A 176 -2.43 -5.73 -13.13
C ARG A 176 -1.24 -5.06 -12.45
N THR A 177 -1.48 -4.39 -11.31
CA THR A 177 -0.44 -3.67 -10.59
C THR A 177 0.60 -4.62 -10.01
N THR A 178 0.17 -5.77 -9.48
CA THR A 178 1.09 -6.79 -8.98
C THR A 178 1.92 -7.39 -10.11
N THR A 179 1.30 -7.73 -11.26
CA THR A 179 2.00 -8.22 -12.45
C THR A 179 3.07 -7.23 -12.90
N ALA A 180 2.72 -5.95 -13.02
CA ALA A 180 3.68 -4.91 -13.37
C ALA A 180 4.81 -4.78 -12.34
N GLY A 181 4.52 -4.97 -11.05
CA GLY A 181 5.53 -4.99 -9.99
C GLY A 181 6.49 -6.18 -10.10
N VAL A 182 5.98 -7.37 -10.42
CA VAL A 182 6.80 -8.58 -10.68
C VAL A 182 7.78 -8.34 -11.83
N GLU A 183 7.34 -7.67 -12.88
CA GLU A 183 8.18 -7.34 -14.03
C GLU A 183 9.17 -6.22 -13.73
N ARG A 184 8.68 -5.05 -13.31
CA ARG A 184 9.48 -3.82 -13.18
C ARG A 184 10.43 -3.82 -11.99
N ILE A 185 9.99 -4.40 -10.87
CA ILE A 185 10.74 -4.41 -9.61
C ILE A 185 11.32 -5.79 -9.32
N GLY A 186 10.57 -6.86 -9.61
CA GLY A 186 11.03 -8.23 -9.46
C GLY A 186 12.05 -8.67 -10.52
N GLY A 187 12.07 -8.01 -11.67
CA GLY A 187 13.01 -8.30 -12.77
C GLY A 187 12.63 -9.49 -13.64
N ALA A 188 11.40 -10.01 -13.55
CA ALA A 188 10.91 -11.01 -14.47
C ALA A 188 10.59 -10.39 -15.85
N GLN A 189 10.92 -11.11 -16.95
CA GLN A 189 10.60 -10.64 -18.31
C GLN A 189 9.08 -10.62 -18.56
N ARG A 190 8.38 -11.59 -17.97
CA ARG A 190 6.91 -11.68 -17.95
C ARG A 190 6.45 -11.98 -16.55
N GLY A 191 5.42 -11.26 -16.12
CA GLY A 191 4.79 -11.42 -14.82
C GLY A 191 3.38 -11.98 -14.92
N LYS A 192 2.91 -12.62 -13.85
CA LYS A 192 1.51 -12.95 -13.64
C LYS A 192 1.19 -12.88 -12.15
N ALA A 193 0.03 -12.37 -11.83
CA ALA A 193 -0.49 -12.37 -10.47
C ALA A 193 -1.88 -13.01 -10.45
N ILE A 194 -2.08 -13.88 -9.46
CA ILE A 194 -3.37 -14.53 -9.18
C ILE A 194 -3.71 -14.22 -7.73
N ILE A 195 -4.94 -13.78 -7.48
CA ILE A 195 -5.48 -13.65 -6.13
C ILE A 195 -6.53 -14.73 -5.88
N VAL A 196 -6.41 -15.42 -4.77
CA VAL A 196 -7.38 -16.41 -4.29
C VAL A 196 -8.00 -15.90 -3.00
N ILE A 197 -9.30 -15.60 -3.03
CA ILE A 197 -10.06 -15.21 -1.84
C ILE A 197 -10.57 -16.49 -1.18
N ASN A 198 -9.96 -16.85 -0.05
CA ASN A 198 -10.20 -18.11 0.64
C ASN A 198 -11.29 -17.95 1.72
N PRO A 199 -12.41 -18.68 1.62
CA PRO A 199 -13.51 -18.63 2.60
C PRO A 199 -13.33 -19.55 3.82
N ALA A 200 -12.19 -20.22 3.98
CA ALA A 200 -11.98 -21.20 5.06
C ALA A 200 -12.20 -20.62 6.46
N GLU A 201 -12.75 -21.44 7.34
CA GLU A 201 -12.92 -21.20 8.77
C GLU A 201 -12.20 -22.29 9.58
N PRO A 202 -11.35 -21.92 10.55
CA PRO A 202 -10.95 -20.54 10.92
C PRO A 202 -10.18 -19.83 9.80
N PRO A 203 -10.18 -18.48 9.78
CA PRO A 203 -9.52 -17.71 8.74
C PRO A 203 -8.04 -18.02 8.64
N LEU A 204 -7.56 -18.25 7.44
CA LEU A 204 -6.14 -18.51 7.19
C LEU A 204 -5.34 -17.20 7.14
N ILE A 205 -4.09 -17.27 7.59
CA ILE A 205 -3.09 -16.23 7.30
C ILE A 205 -2.86 -16.22 5.78
N MET A 206 -2.59 -15.04 5.21
CA MET A 206 -2.23 -14.91 3.80
C MET A 206 -1.06 -15.86 3.48
N ARG A 207 -1.23 -16.66 2.43
CA ARG A 207 -0.23 -17.57 1.91
C ARG A 207 0.02 -17.26 0.45
N ASP A 208 1.28 -17.05 0.14
CA ASP A 208 1.70 -16.70 -1.20
C ASP A 208 2.63 -17.80 -1.75
N THR A 209 2.43 -18.14 -3.01
CA THR A 209 3.32 -19.01 -3.76
C THR A 209 3.98 -18.20 -4.87
N VAL A 210 5.29 -18.34 -5.01
CA VAL A 210 6.08 -17.67 -6.04
C VAL A 210 6.69 -18.73 -6.94
N HIS A 211 6.43 -18.62 -8.23
CA HIS A 211 7.05 -19.45 -9.27
C HIS A 211 7.96 -18.59 -10.14
N CYS A 212 9.20 -19.03 -10.33
CA CYS A 212 10.15 -18.38 -11.22
C CYS A 212 10.65 -19.39 -12.24
N LEU A 213 10.42 -19.12 -13.53
CA LEU A 213 11.03 -19.84 -14.62
C LEU A 213 12.31 -19.10 -15.02
N THR A 214 13.46 -19.69 -14.77
CA THR A 214 14.74 -19.11 -15.12
C THR A 214 15.11 -19.42 -16.58
N VAL A 215 15.87 -18.53 -17.21
CA VAL A 215 16.30 -18.70 -18.62
C VAL A 215 17.23 -19.91 -18.76
N GLU A 216 18.11 -20.09 -17.77
CA GLU A 216 19.02 -21.23 -17.72
C GLU A 216 18.68 -22.13 -16.52
N ARG A 217 19.04 -23.40 -16.61
CA ARG A 217 18.89 -24.32 -15.49
C ARG A 217 19.84 -23.89 -14.35
N PRO A 218 19.34 -23.73 -13.09
CA PRO A 218 20.24 -23.44 -11.97
C PRO A 218 21.34 -24.50 -11.87
N ARG A 219 22.59 -24.06 -11.70
CA ARG A 219 23.69 -24.98 -11.38
C ARG A 219 23.60 -25.30 -9.88
N ALA A 220 23.77 -26.56 -9.54
CA ALA A 220 23.81 -27.06 -8.16
C ALA A 220 25.02 -26.49 -7.40
#